data_48a98b9b1be8e5fe8fdffa116a4565fd
#
_entry.id   48a98b9b1be8e5fe8fdffa116a4565fd
#
_cell.length_a   1.000
_cell.length_b   1.000
_cell.length_c   1.000
_cell.angle_alpha   90.00
_cell.angle_beta   90.00
_cell.angle_gamma   90.00
#
_symmetry.space_group_name_H-M   'P 1'
#
loop_
_entity.id
_entity.type
_entity.pdbx_description
1 polymer ?
#
loop_
_entity_poly.entity_id
_entity_poly.type
_entity_poly.pdbx_seq_one_letter_code
_entity_poly.pdbx_strand_id
1 'polypeptide(L)'
;MFASRPGPLSYAELLYSPSGCMNKHCFKLVHSPALGMLVPVHEHRTGRPLRGARRAMAVTLAVLAPAGAAAAGGIAPQGATQVAPARNGVPVIQIAAPDATGISHNRYTEFNVRQPGVVLNNSTAEGVSALAGRISGNPGLRGPARAILNEVTGVSPTTLEGALEVFGPAADVLVANPNGLTANGLSTINIRGLTLSTGRPGAGGVLDVARGRLEIGPHGVNTAGLSYFDLVARTVALHITLVSSDAGLGARHRGLVSAAGHIAI
;
A
#
# COMPACT_ATOMS: atom_id res chain seq x y z
N MET A 1 -30.44 -51.93 -32.53
CA MET A 1 -29.77 -50.85 -33.27
C MET A 1 -29.25 -49.89 -32.26
N PHE A 2 -28.01 -50.06 -31.79
CA PHE A 2 -27.39 -49.25 -30.74
C PHE A 2 -26.42 -48.29 -31.42
N ALA A 3 -26.70 -46.97 -31.29
CA ALA A 3 -25.82 -45.92 -31.73
C ALA A 3 -24.79 -45.65 -30.61
N SER A 4 -23.53 -45.89 -30.87
CA SER A 4 -22.38 -45.58 -30.00
C SER A 4 -22.14 -44.08 -29.96
N ARG A 5 -22.03 -43.53 -28.74
CA ARG A 5 -21.59 -42.19 -28.47
C ARG A 5 -20.06 -42.08 -28.67
N PRO A 6 -19.54 -41.04 -29.31
CA PRO A 6 -18.09 -40.83 -29.35
C PRO A 6 -17.58 -40.40 -27.97
N GLY A 7 -16.47 -40.96 -27.55
CA GLY A 7 -15.76 -40.63 -26.31
C GLY A 7 -15.06 -39.26 -26.41
N PRO A 8 -14.59 -38.73 -25.28
CA PRO A 8 -13.94 -37.39 -25.25
C PRO A 8 -12.59 -37.45 -25.97
N LEU A 9 -12.37 -36.50 -26.88
CA LEU A 9 -11.12 -36.28 -27.62
C LEU A 9 -9.99 -35.94 -26.64
N SER A 10 -8.82 -36.56 -26.85
CA SER A 10 -7.64 -36.31 -26.03
C SER A 10 -7.08 -34.88 -26.29
N TYR A 11 -6.44 -34.31 -25.27
CA TYR A 11 -5.89 -32.94 -25.28
C TYR A 11 -4.85 -32.71 -26.42
N ALA A 12 -4.34 -33.76 -27.04
CA ALA A 12 -3.38 -33.70 -28.11
C ALA A 12 -4.00 -33.43 -29.50
N GLU A 13 -5.30 -33.73 -29.69
CA GLU A 13 -5.99 -33.52 -30.96
C GLU A 13 -6.54 -32.11 -31.17
N LEU A 14 -6.57 -31.28 -30.10
CA LEU A 14 -7.02 -29.90 -30.19
C LEU A 14 -5.95 -28.92 -30.71
N LEU A 15 -4.72 -29.41 -30.96
CA LEU A 15 -3.59 -28.52 -31.35
C LEU A 15 -3.23 -28.59 -32.86
N TYR A 16 -3.96 -29.40 -33.66
CA TYR A 16 -3.64 -29.50 -35.09
C TYR A 16 -4.91 -29.39 -35.95
N SER A 17 -5.32 -28.20 -36.31
CA SER A 17 -6.26 -27.93 -37.38
C SER A 17 -5.57 -27.13 -38.48
N PRO A 18 -5.41 -27.67 -39.70
CA PRO A 18 -4.73 -27.03 -40.80
C PRO A 18 -5.70 -26.22 -41.64
N SER A 19 -6.33 -25.20 -41.10
CA SER A 19 -7.06 -24.24 -41.94
C SER A 19 -7.29 -22.93 -41.19
N GLY A 20 -6.55 -21.91 -41.64
CA GLY A 20 -6.97 -20.52 -41.56
C GLY A 20 -7.14 -19.94 -40.14
N CYS A 21 -6.06 -19.72 -39.42
CA CYS A 21 -6.13 -18.93 -38.19
C CYS A 21 -6.38 -17.46 -38.52
N MET A 22 -7.66 -17.05 -38.53
CA MET A 22 -8.08 -15.64 -38.60
C MET A 22 -8.15 -15.00 -37.19
N ASN A 23 -7.32 -15.41 -36.26
CA ASN A 23 -7.32 -14.87 -34.90
C ASN A 23 -6.15 -13.90 -34.74
N LYS A 24 -6.43 -12.68 -34.29
CA LYS A 24 -5.45 -11.60 -34.07
C LYS A 24 -4.37 -11.91 -33.04
N HIS A 25 -4.42 -13.08 -32.39
CA HIS A 25 -3.54 -13.50 -31.30
C HIS A 25 -2.72 -14.77 -31.59
N CYS A 26 -2.57 -15.16 -32.88
CA CYS A 26 -1.73 -16.31 -33.21
C CYS A 26 -0.23 -15.96 -33.08
N PHE A 27 0.43 -16.64 -32.17
CA PHE A 27 1.86 -16.56 -31.96
C PHE A 27 2.45 -17.95 -31.72
N LYS A 28 3.73 -18.13 -32.08
CA LYS A 28 4.52 -19.32 -31.73
C LYS A 28 5.65 -18.94 -30.78
N LEU A 29 6.03 -19.85 -29.91
CA LEU A 29 7.19 -19.66 -29.03
C LEU A 29 8.46 -20.09 -29.77
N VAL A 30 9.46 -19.20 -29.83
CA VAL A 30 10.76 -19.49 -30.44
C VAL A 30 11.82 -19.28 -29.37
N HIS A 31 12.76 -20.22 -29.28
CA HIS A 31 13.91 -20.09 -28.39
C HIS A 31 14.82 -18.98 -28.87
N SER A 32 15.06 -17.99 -28.01
CA SER A 32 16.02 -16.91 -28.26
C SER A 32 17.37 -17.25 -27.64
N PRO A 33 18.40 -17.52 -28.44
CA PRO A 33 19.74 -17.82 -27.90
C PRO A 33 20.35 -16.63 -27.14
N ALA A 34 19.95 -15.41 -27.49
CA ALA A 34 20.42 -14.19 -26.81
C ALA A 34 19.82 -13.96 -25.44
N LEU A 35 18.63 -14.52 -25.18
CA LEU A 35 17.91 -14.36 -23.91
C LEU A 35 17.84 -15.67 -23.12
N GLY A 36 18.24 -16.79 -23.71
CA GLY A 36 18.18 -18.12 -23.06
C GLY A 36 16.77 -18.60 -22.73
N MET A 37 15.73 -18.01 -23.35
CA MET A 37 14.34 -18.32 -23.04
C MET A 37 13.44 -18.36 -24.29
N LEU A 38 12.24 -18.94 -24.14
CA LEU A 38 11.23 -18.95 -25.20
C LEU A 38 10.54 -17.59 -25.26
N VAL A 39 10.51 -16.98 -26.45
CA VAL A 39 9.81 -15.69 -26.70
C VAL A 39 8.67 -15.90 -27.70
N PRO A 40 7.52 -15.27 -27.51
CA PRO A 40 6.41 -15.33 -28.46
C PRO A 40 6.74 -14.48 -29.69
N VAL A 41 6.59 -15.07 -30.88
CA VAL A 41 6.72 -14.37 -32.16
C VAL A 41 5.45 -14.57 -33.01
N HIS A 42 5.08 -13.56 -33.77
CA HIS A 42 3.91 -13.62 -34.65
C HIS A 42 4.10 -14.70 -35.71
N GLU A 43 3.08 -15.53 -35.94
CA GLU A 43 3.16 -16.74 -36.76
C GLU A 43 3.47 -16.49 -38.25
N HIS A 44 3.21 -15.29 -38.76
CA HIS A 44 3.41 -14.90 -40.15
C HIS A 44 4.77 -14.26 -40.47
N ARG A 45 5.74 -14.26 -39.53
CA ARG A 45 7.10 -13.82 -39.88
C ARG A 45 7.90 -14.96 -40.51
N THR A 46 7.84 -15.08 -41.81
CA THR A 46 8.83 -15.84 -42.59
C THR A 46 10.14 -15.03 -42.61
N GLY A 47 11.12 -15.52 -41.87
CA GLY A 47 12.43 -14.91 -41.78
C GLY A 47 13.18 -15.04 -43.11
N ARG A 48 13.27 -13.97 -43.87
CA ARG A 48 14.34 -13.81 -44.89
C ARG A 48 15.58 -13.24 -44.19
N PRO A 49 16.74 -13.86 -44.28
CA PRO A 49 17.97 -13.28 -43.75
C PRO A 49 18.35 -12.05 -44.57
N LEU A 50 18.22 -10.87 -43.98
CA LEU A 50 18.83 -9.66 -44.54
C LEU A 50 20.35 -9.71 -44.28
N ARG A 51 21.12 -10.04 -45.33
CA ARG A 51 22.55 -9.77 -45.36
C ARG A 51 22.76 -8.27 -45.53
N GLY A 52 23.45 -7.68 -44.60
CA GLY A 52 24.13 -6.39 -44.74
C GLY A 52 23.36 -5.17 -44.28
N ALA A 53 23.61 -4.76 -43.05
CA ALA A 53 23.88 -3.37 -42.67
C ALA A 53 24.19 -3.32 -41.15
N ARG A 54 25.48 -3.12 -40.87
CA ARG A 54 25.95 -2.76 -39.51
C ARG A 54 25.44 -1.35 -39.19
N ARG A 55 24.38 -1.26 -38.41
CA ARG A 55 24.11 -0.16 -37.48
C ARG A 55 23.27 -0.76 -36.38
N ALA A 56 23.92 -1.06 -35.27
CA ALA A 56 23.28 -1.44 -34.02
C ALA A 56 22.51 -0.22 -33.52
N MET A 57 21.22 -0.15 -33.81
CA MET A 57 20.29 0.57 -32.97
C MET A 57 19.92 -0.37 -31.82
N ALA A 58 20.54 -0.15 -30.67
CA ALA A 58 20.10 -0.73 -29.44
C ALA A 58 18.69 -0.15 -29.14
N VAL A 59 17.65 -0.85 -29.58
CA VAL A 59 16.32 -0.65 -29.05
C VAL A 59 16.37 -1.31 -27.68
N THR A 60 16.69 -0.52 -26.66
CA THR A 60 16.40 -0.86 -25.27
C THR A 60 14.89 -0.95 -25.16
N LEU A 61 14.35 -2.15 -25.35
CA LEU A 61 13.02 -2.49 -24.90
C LEU A 61 13.12 -2.47 -23.36
N ALA A 62 12.81 -1.33 -22.77
CA ALA A 62 12.55 -1.25 -21.36
C ALA A 62 11.32 -2.16 -21.11
N VAL A 63 11.57 -3.40 -20.72
CA VAL A 63 10.58 -4.23 -20.05
C VAL A 63 10.27 -3.46 -18.78
N LEU A 64 9.15 -2.71 -18.81
CA LEU A 64 8.52 -2.25 -17.58
C LEU A 64 8.06 -3.52 -16.87
N ALA A 65 8.98 -4.17 -16.14
CA ALA A 65 8.58 -5.03 -15.05
C ALA A 65 7.70 -4.15 -14.15
N PRO A 66 6.54 -4.64 -13.66
CA PRO A 66 5.88 -3.95 -12.58
C PRO A 66 6.95 -3.83 -11.51
N ALA A 67 7.42 -2.62 -11.27
CA ALA A 67 8.31 -2.34 -10.17
C ALA A 67 7.54 -2.79 -8.94
N GLY A 68 7.83 -3.99 -8.45
CA GLY A 68 7.41 -4.40 -7.13
C GLY A 68 7.85 -3.23 -6.25
N ALA A 69 6.88 -2.54 -5.65
CA ALA A 69 7.15 -1.36 -4.87
C ALA A 69 8.21 -1.77 -3.84
N ALA A 70 9.42 -1.24 -4.01
CA ALA A 70 10.52 -1.59 -3.13
C ALA A 70 10.10 -1.19 -1.71
N ALA A 71 10.17 -2.13 -0.77
CA ALA A 71 9.87 -1.86 0.62
C ALA A 71 10.85 -0.81 1.12
N ALA A 72 10.42 0.43 1.25
CA ALA A 72 11.22 1.51 1.78
C ALA A 72 11.02 1.55 3.30
N GLY A 73 12.04 1.15 4.05
CA GLY A 73 12.02 1.31 5.50
C GLY A 73 10.97 0.51 6.26
N GLY A 74 10.45 -0.62 5.71
CA GLY A 74 9.39 -1.42 6.33
C GLY A 74 7.99 -1.04 5.86
N ILE A 75 7.88 -0.38 4.70
CA ILE A 75 6.62 -0.05 4.06
C ILE A 75 6.57 -0.70 2.69
N ALA A 76 5.61 -1.58 2.49
CA ALA A 76 5.39 -2.31 1.24
C ALA A 76 3.97 -2.04 0.72
N PRO A 77 3.78 -0.99 -0.10
CA PRO A 77 2.47 -0.59 -0.57
C PRO A 77 1.92 -1.54 -1.64
N GLN A 78 0.59 -1.45 -1.82
CA GLN A 78 -0.16 -2.18 -2.84
C GLN A 78 -1.07 -1.24 -3.64
N GLY A 79 -1.41 -1.65 -4.86
CA GLY A 79 -2.37 -0.94 -5.70
C GLY A 79 -1.88 0.43 -6.15
N ALA A 80 -2.70 1.45 -5.95
CA ALA A 80 -2.41 2.83 -6.36
C ALA A 80 -1.47 3.58 -5.40
N THR A 81 -1.25 3.04 -4.19
CA THR A 81 -0.34 3.63 -3.20
C THR A 81 1.10 3.36 -3.61
N GLN A 82 1.95 4.37 -3.56
CA GLN A 82 3.35 4.26 -3.90
C GLN A 82 4.22 4.82 -2.76
N VAL A 83 5.45 4.35 -2.66
CA VAL A 83 6.43 4.86 -1.71
C VAL A 83 7.76 5.11 -2.40
N ALA A 84 8.37 6.23 -2.11
CA ALA A 84 9.73 6.56 -2.55
C ALA A 84 10.46 7.32 -1.45
N PRO A 85 11.77 7.14 -1.28
CA PRO A 85 12.53 7.92 -0.33
C PRO A 85 12.68 9.38 -0.82
N ALA A 86 12.56 10.32 0.10
CA ALA A 86 12.98 11.70 -0.12
C ALA A 86 14.51 11.79 -0.23
N ARG A 87 15.04 12.97 -0.53
CA ARG A 87 16.50 13.18 -0.64
C ARG A 87 17.29 12.84 0.64
N ASN A 88 16.65 12.97 1.79
CA ASN A 88 17.21 12.65 3.10
C ASN A 88 16.90 11.20 3.55
N GLY A 89 16.34 10.38 2.67
CA GLY A 89 16.02 8.97 2.95
C GLY A 89 14.69 8.72 3.65
N VAL A 90 13.96 9.76 4.06
CA VAL A 90 12.63 9.62 4.67
C VAL A 90 11.64 9.05 3.67
N PRO A 91 10.92 7.96 3.97
CA PRO A 91 9.88 7.43 3.09
C PRO A 91 8.74 8.43 2.91
N VAL A 92 8.40 8.71 1.65
CA VAL A 92 7.24 9.53 1.26
C VAL A 92 6.24 8.62 0.56
N ILE A 93 5.07 8.50 1.13
CA ILE A 93 3.97 7.72 0.61
C ILE A 93 3.09 8.63 -0.24
N GLN A 94 3.00 8.35 -1.54
CA GLN A 94 2.01 8.91 -2.43
C GLN A 94 0.69 8.19 -2.16
N ILE A 95 -0.18 8.78 -1.36
CA ILE A 95 -1.46 8.17 -1.02
C ILE A 95 -2.35 8.03 -2.25
N ALA A 96 -3.23 7.04 -2.25
CA ALA A 96 -4.23 6.86 -3.29
C ALA A 96 -5.20 8.05 -3.35
N ALA A 97 -5.76 8.31 -4.53
CA ALA A 97 -6.80 9.33 -4.67
C ALA A 97 -7.97 9.04 -3.71
N PRO A 98 -8.49 10.08 -3.01
CA PRO A 98 -9.65 9.91 -2.17
C PRO A 98 -10.90 9.58 -3.01
N ASP A 99 -11.79 8.81 -2.43
CA ASP A 99 -13.11 8.53 -2.96
C ASP A 99 -14.05 9.76 -2.85
N ALA A 100 -15.32 9.59 -3.27
CA ALA A 100 -16.33 10.64 -3.19
C ALA A 100 -16.63 11.10 -1.76
N THR A 101 -16.31 10.29 -0.75
CA THR A 101 -16.46 10.64 0.68
C THR A 101 -15.23 11.34 1.24
N GLY A 102 -14.17 11.49 0.44
CA GLY A 102 -12.91 12.12 0.84
C GLY A 102 -11.97 11.19 1.60
N ILE A 103 -12.14 9.88 1.49
CA ILE A 103 -11.29 8.87 2.13
C ILE A 103 -10.27 8.34 1.13
N SER A 104 -8.98 8.48 1.45
CA SER A 104 -7.88 7.84 0.73
C SER A 104 -7.63 6.46 1.35
N HIS A 105 -7.95 5.39 0.63
CA HIS A 105 -7.73 4.02 1.09
C HIS A 105 -6.41 3.47 0.54
N ASN A 106 -5.44 3.29 1.42
CA ASN A 106 -4.10 2.82 1.13
C ASN A 106 -3.91 1.41 1.68
N ARG A 107 -3.41 0.51 0.85
CA ARG A 107 -3.21 -0.91 1.23
C ARG A 107 -1.74 -1.25 1.21
N TYR A 108 -1.34 -2.10 2.16
CA TYR A 108 0.05 -2.50 2.35
C TYR A 108 0.14 -3.99 2.68
N THR A 109 1.21 -4.65 2.26
CA THR A 109 1.60 -5.95 2.83
C THR A 109 2.36 -5.75 4.14
N GLU A 110 3.06 -4.61 4.30
CA GLU A 110 3.79 -4.23 5.49
C GLU A 110 3.72 -2.71 5.67
N PHE A 111 3.46 -2.25 6.90
CA PHE A 111 3.42 -0.83 7.25
C PHE A 111 4.06 -0.62 8.61
N ASN A 112 5.35 -0.29 8.62
CA ASN A 112 6.10 0.03 9.84
C ASN A 112 6.63 1.46 9.75
N VAL A 113 6.51 2.21 10.84
CA VAL A 113 7.03 3.56 10.95
C VAL A 113 8.24 3.54 11.87
N ARG A 114 9.43 3.50 11.26
CA ARG A 114 10.71 3.57 11.97
C ARG A 114 11.20 5.01 12.05
N GLN A 115 12.20 5.27 12.91
CA GLN A 115 12.88 6.57 12.91
C GLN A 115 13.56 6.84 11.56
N PRO A 116 13.55 8.09 11.05
CA PRO A 116 13.00 9.29 11.69
C PRO A 116 11.48 9.42 11.53
N GLY A 117 10.83 8.65 10.65
CA GLY A 117 9.40 8.69 10.43
C GLY A 117 9.02 8.45 8.97
N VAL A 118 7.76 8.74 8.64
CA VAL A 118 7.12 8.54 7.33
C VAL A 118 6.23 9.73 7.02
N VAL A 119 6.19 10.13 5.74
CA VAL A 119 5.32 11.19 5.24
C VAL A 119 4.19 10.61 4.40
N LEU A 120 2.94 10.92 4.75
CA LEU A 120 1.75 10.70 3.93
C LEU A 120 1.53 11.94 3.07
N ASN A 121 1.77 11.85 1.76
CA ASN A 121 1.67 13.01 0.86
C ASN A 121 0.22 13.27 0.46
N ASN A 122 -0.43 14.19 1.18
CA ASN A 122 -1.82 14.65 0.97
C ASN A 122 -1.88 16.01 0.24
N SER A 123 -0.83 16.41 -0.48
CA SER A 123 -0.76 17.67 -1.18
C SER A 123 -0.77 17.47 -2.69
N THR A 124 -1.50 18.32 -3.41
CA THR A 124 -1.44 18.43 -4.88
C THR A 124 -0.32 19.38 -5.35
N ALA A 125 0.27 20.14 -4.45
CA ALA A 125 1.32 21.11 -4.72
C ALA A 125 2.63 20.73 -4.04
N GLU A 126 3.75 21.20 -4.59
CA GLU A 126 5.04 21.08 -3.92
C GLU A 126 5.09 21.95 -2.64
N GLY A 127 5.96 21.57 -1.72
CA GLY A 127 6.16 22.32 -0.49
C GLY A 127 7.27 21.75 0.37
N VAL A 128 7.28 22.12 1.64
CA VAL A 128 8.27 21.67 2.62
C VAL A 128 7.59 20.80 3.67
N SER A 129 7.92 19.52 3.68
CA SER A 129 7.57 18.57 4.74
C SER A 129 8.50 18.76 5.93
N ALA A 130 7.99 18.57 7.13
CA ALA A 130 8.79 18.68 8.35
C ALA A 130 9.86 17.56 8.42
N LEU A 131 9.52 16.34 7.97
CA LEU A 131 10.43 15.20 7.98
C LEU A 131 11.28 15.09 6.71
N ALA A 132 10.66 15.28 5.54
CA ALA A 132 11.29 14.98 4.26
C ALA A 132 11.93 16.19 3.56
N GLY A 133 11.76 17.41 4.11
CA GLY A 133 12.19 18.64 3.45
C GLY A 133 11.32 18.97 2.23
N ARG A 134 11.91 19.57 1.19
CA ARG A 134 11.16 19.92 -0.02
C ARG A 134 10.74 18.65 -0.80
N ILE A 135 9.45 18.49 -1.00
CA ILE A 135 8.86 17.40 -1.78
C ILE A 135 7.82 17.94 -2.77
N SER A 136 7.63 17.21 -3.86
CA SER A 136 6.62 17.51 -4.87
C SER A 136 5.23 17.12 -4.38
N GLY A 137 4.20 17.73 -4.96
CA GLY A 137 2.84 17.28 -4.77
C GLY A 137 2.64 15.84 -5.26
N ASN A 138 1.63 15.18 -4.76
CA ASN A 138 1.23 13.84 -5.16
C ASN A 138 0.50 13.89 -6.50
N PRO A 139 1.08 13.34 -7.59
CA PRO A 139 0.48 13.42 -8.93
C PRO A 139 -0.80 12.58 -9.07
N GLY A 140 -1.04 11.65 -8.15
CA GLY A 140 -2.26 10.84 -8.12
C GLY A 140 -3.48 11.56 -7.55
N LEU A 141 -3.30 12.74 -6.92
CA LEU A 141 -4.38 13.47 -6.28
C LEU A 141 -4.99 14.53 -7.21
N ARG A 142 -6.31 14.62 -7.21
CA ARG A 142 -7.07 15.76 -7.75
C ARG A 142 -7.49 16.76 -6.66
N GLY A 143 -7.39 16.36 -5.40
CA GLY A 143 -7.69 17.13 -4.20
C GLY A 143 -7.23 16.36 -2.97
N PRO A 144 -7.08 17.03 -1.82
CA PRO A 144 -6.62 16.41 -0.60
C PRO A 144 -7.68 15.48 0.00
N ALA A 145 -7.23 14.41 0.64
CA ALA A 145 -8.09 13.54 1.44
C ALA A 145 -8.45 14.22 2.78
N ARG A 146 -9.67 13.96 3.26
CA ARG A 146 -10.11 14.31 4.62
C ARG A 146 -9.67 13.27 5.64
N ALA A 147 -9.63 12.00 5.20
CA ALA A 147 -9.18 10.88 6.00
C ALA A 147 -8.27 9.96 5.17
N ILE A 148 -7.24 9.44 5.80
CA ILE A 148 -6.26 8.54 5.20
C ILE A 148 -6.32 7.22 5.96
N LEU A 149 -6.86 6.21 5.30
CA LEU A 149 -6.94 4.84 5.81
C LEU A 149 -5.73 4.06 5.31
N ASN A 150 -4.92 3.55 6.25
CA ASN A 150 -3.78 2.68 5.97
C ASN A 150 -4.13 1.27 6.46
N GLU A 151 -4.47 0.38 5.53
CA GLU A 151 -4.85 -1.00 5.80
C GLU A 151 -3.70 -1.95 5.52
N VAL A 152 -3.31 -2.75 6.50
CA VAL A 152 -2.32 -3.83 6.33
C VAL A 152 -3.05 -5.13 6.01
N THR A 153 -2.78 -5.67 4.84
CA THR A 153 -3.37 -6.91 4.31
C THR A 153 -2.43 -8.11 4.42
N GLY A 154 -1.15 -7.86 4.75
CA GLY A 154 -0.16 -8.91 4.97
C GLY A 154 -0.36 -9.64 6.30
N VAL A 155 0.62 -10.45 6.67
CA VAL A 155 0.53 -11.33 7.85
C VAL A 155 1.34 -10.84 9.04
N SER A 156 2.22 -9.87 8.84
CA SER A 156 3.09 -9.34 9.89
C SER A 156 2.38 -8.25 10.71
N PRO A 157 2.65 -8.14 12.02
CA PRO A 157 2.18 -7.02 12.82
C PRO A 157 2.85 -5.71 12.38
N THR A 158 2.27 -4.58 12.78
CA THR A 158 2.77 -3.23 12.54
C THR A 158 3.52 -2.71 13.76
N THR A 159 4.66 -2.04 13.53
CA THR A 159 5.39 -1.27 14.54
C THR A 159 5.44 0.22 14.17
N LEU A 160 5.12 1.08 15.15
CA LEU A 160 5.10 2.53 15.00
C LEU A 160 6.04 3.15 16.04
N GLU A 161 7.25 3.52 15.61
CA GLU A 161 8.36 3.96 16.48
C GLU A 161 8.91 5.35 16.09
N GLY A 162 8.43 5.89 14.98
CA GLY A 162 8.87 7.17 14.43
C GLY A 162 7.72 8.16 14.27
N ALA A 163 8.02 9.30 13.66
CA ALA A 163 7.02 10.31 13.38
C ALA A 163 6.15 9.95 12.17
N LEU A 164 4.86 10.18 12.26
CA LEU A 164 3.91 10.07 11.16
C LEU A 164 3.43 11.47 10.78
N GLU A 165 3.80 11.92 9.58
CA GLU A 165 3.46 13.24 9.06
C GLU A 165 2.41 13.15 7.96
N VAL A 166 1.41 14.04 7.98
CA VAL A 166 0.57 14.35 6.82
C VAL A 166 1.11 15.62 6.17
N PHE A 167 1.67 15.50 4.97
CA PHE A 167 2.12 16.63 4.19
C PHE A 167 0.98 17.24 3.37
N GLY A 168 0.75 18.54 3.48
CA GLY A 168 -0.36 19.27 2.86
C GLY A 168 -1.49 19.54 3.84
N PRO A 169 -2.76 19.56 3.39
CA PRO A 169 -3.91 19.72 4.28
C PRO A 169 -4.00 18.61 5.32
N ALA A 170 -4.24 18.98 6.58
CA ALA A 170 -4.40 18.03 7.69
C ALA A 170 -5.55 17.05 7.44
N ALA A 171 -5.35 15.80 7.81
CA ALA A 171 -6.35 14.73 7.67
C ALA A 171 -6.42 13.86 8.92
N ASP A 172 -7.54 13.16 9.08
CA ASP A 172 -7.62 12.07 10.03
C ASP A 172 -6.84 10.86 9.49
N VAL A 173 -6.14 10.15 10.36
CA VAL A 173 -5.36 8.98 9.98
C VAL A 173 -5.85 7.75 10.74
N LEU A 174 -6.15 6.69 10.01
CA LEU A 174 -6.43 5.37 10.56
C LEU A 174 -5.32 4.41 10.11
N VAL A 175 -4.72 3.69 11.06
CA VAL A 175 -3.83 2.55 10.79
C VAL A 175 -4.51 1.29 11.28
N ALA A 176 -4.78 0.36 10.35
CA ALA A 176 -5.51 -0.87 10.64
C ALA A 176 -4.67 -2.11 10.28
N ASN A 177 -4.40 -2.96 11.28
CA ASN A 177 -3.70 -4.23 11.06
C ASN A 177 -4.30 -5.35 11.94
N PRO A 178 -5.04 -6.31 11.36
CA PRO A 178 -5.67 -7.40 12.11
C PRO A 178 -4.68 -8.39 12.76
N ASN A 179 -3.39 -8.32 12.41
CA ASN A 179 -2.37 -9.19 13.00
C ASN A 179 -1.73 -8.60 14.26
N GLY A 180 -2.05 -7.36 14.58
CA GLY A 180 -1.55 -6.65 15.74
C GLY A 180 -0.83 -5.36 15.38
N LEU A 181 -0.70 -4.49 16.38
CA LEU A 181 -0.07 -3.19 16.24
C LEU A 181 0.62 -2.81 17.56
N THR A 182 1.87 -2.37 17.46
CA THR A 182 2.62 -1.82 18.59
C THR A 182 3.01 -0.39 18.26
N ALA A 183 2.64 0.57 19.12
CA ALA A 183 3.12 1.94 19.06
C ALA A 183 4.06 2.19 20.25
N ASN A 184 5.32 2.56 19.96
CA ASN A 184 6.35 2.75 20.97
C ASN A 184 7.29 3.90 20.57
N GLY A 185 6.92 5.11 20.94
CA GLY A 185 7.62 6.33 20.53
C GLY A 185 7.04 6.96 19.26
N LEU A 186 5.78 6.63 18.93
CA LEU A 186 5.06 7.29 17.84
C LEU A 186 4.82 8.76 18.16
N SER A 187 5.08 9.64 17.19
CA SER A 187 4.66 11.04 17.21
C SER A 187 3.90 11.40 15.95
N THR A 188 3.13 12.47 16.00
CA THR A 188 2.28 12.91 14.89
C THR A 188 2.60 14.34 14.47
N ILE A 189 2.57 14.60 13.16
CA ILE A 189 2.81 15.94 12.58
C ILE A 189 1.68 16.22 11.60
N ASN A 190 0.95 17.30 11.83
CA ASN A 190 -0.15 17.77 10.98
C ASN A 190 -1.25 16.71 10.77
N ILE A 191 -1.48 15.88 11.76
CA ILE A 191 -2.59 14.91 11.82
C ILE A 191 -3.68 15.50 12.69
N ARG A 192 -4.95 15.49 12.21
CA ARG A 192 -6.07 16.02 12.95
C ARG A 192 -6.56 15.04 14.02
N GLY A 193 -6.71 13.78 13.66
CA GLY A 193 -7.09 12.71 14.57
C GLY A 193 -6.40 11.41 14.17
N LEU A 194 -6.09 10.56 15.15
CA LEU A 194 -5.42 9.29 14.92
C LEU A 194 -6.24 8.15 15.52
N THR A 195 -6.50 7.14 14.70
CA THR A 195 -7.07 5.86 15.14
C THR A 195 -6.09 4.73 14.85
N LEU A 196 -5.74 3.95 15.85
CA LEU A 196 -4.99 2.71 15.71
C LEU A 196 -5.94 1.53 15.93
N SER A 197 -5.99 0.59 14.97
CA SER A 197 -6.96 -0.50 15.03
C SER A 197 -6.40 -1.86 14.64
N THR A 198 -6.90 -2.91 15.30
CA THR A 198 -6.74 -4.29 14.84
C THR A 198 -7.96 -4.77 14.04
N GLY A 199 -8.88 -3.89 13.70
CA GLY A 199 -10.03 -4.18 12.85
C GLY A 199 -9.67 -4.20 11.36
N ARG A 200 -10.49 -4.91 10.61
CA ARG A 200 -10.47 -4.83 9.14
C ARG A 200 -11.48 -3.77 8.70
N PRO A 201 -11.07 -2.84 7.86
CA PRO A 201 -12.00 -1.87 7.30
C PRO A 201 -13.04 -2.57 6.41
N GLY A 202 -14.31 -2.33 6.71
CA GLY A 202 -15.46 -2.80 5.95
C GLY A 202 -16.21 -1.66 5.28
N ALA A 203 -17.30 -1.99 4.59
CA ALA A 203 -18.16 -1.00 3.97
C ALA A 203 -18.74 -0.03 5.01
N GLY A 204 -18.88 1.24 4.62
CA GLY A 204 -19.47 2.27 5.48
C GLY A 204 -18.59 2.72 6.66
N GLY A 205 -17.28 2.44 6.63
CA GLY A 205 -16.35 2.86 7.69
C GLY A 205 -16.40 2.01 8.96
N VAL A 206 -17.08 0.86 8.92
CA VAL A 206 -17.12 -0.10 10.04
C VAL A 206 -15.80 -0.84 10.13
N LEU A 207 -15.29 -1.02 11.35
CA LEU A 207 -14.12 -1.84 11.64
C LEU A 207 -14.56 -3.19 12.21
N ASP A 208 -14.27 -4.28 11.48
CA ASP A 208 -14.48 -5.65 11.97
C ASP A 208 -13.28 -6.08 12.82
N VAL A 209 -13.47 -6.13 14.15
CA VAL A 209 -12.41 -6.42 15.14
C VAL A 209 -12.54 -7.85 15.63
N ALA A 210 -12.05 -8.80 14.82
CA ALA A 210 -12.12 -10.23 15.18
C ALA A 210 -10.91 -10.71 16.00
N ARG A 211 -9.73 -10.12 15.80
CA ARG A 211 -8.45 -10.57 16.37
C ARG A 211 -7.45 -9.42 16.52
N GLY A 212 -6.26 -9.76 16.99
CA GLY A 212 -5.12 -8.85 17.10
C GLY A 212 -5.02 -8.22 18.49
N ARG A 213 -3.80 -7.87 18.86
CA ARG A 213 -3.44 -7.12 20.06
C ARG A 213 -2.90 -5.76 19.64
N LEU A 214 -3.37 -4.71 20.28
CA LEU A 214 -2.80 -3.38 20.18
C LEU A 214 -2.00 -3.10 21.45
N GLU A 215 -0.78 -2.65 21.29
CA GLU A 215 0.11 -2.39 22.41
C GLU A 215 0.69 -0.97 22.30
N ILE A 216 0.61 -0.21 23.40
CA ILE A 216 1.35 1.02 23.58
C ILE A 216 2.56 0.69 24.47
N GLY A 217 3.74 0.78 23.90
CA GLY A 217 5.00 0.47 24.58
C GLY A 217 5.44 1.57 25.55
N PRO A 218 6.58 1.35 26.25
CA PRO A 218 7.05 2.25 27.31
C PRO A 218 7.40 3.67 26.84
N HIS A 219 7.75 3.87 25.57
CA HIS A 219 8.00 5.19 25.00
C HIS A 219 6.73 5.93 24.59
N GLY A 220 5.56 5.28 24.74
CA GLY A 220 4.26 5.91 24.54
C GLY A 220 3.96 6.36 23.13
N VAL A 221 2.97 7.25 23.05
CA VAL A 221 2.55 7.98 21.83
C VAL A 221 2.46 9.46 22.18
N ASN A 222 3.10 10.31 21.40
CA ASN A 222 2.91 11.76 21.52
C ASN A 222 1.64 12.16 20.77
N THR A 223 0.61 12.53 21.51
CA THR A 223 -0.72 12.92 21.01
C THR A 223 -0.91 14.44 20.91
N ALA A 224 0.15 15.22 21.12
CA ALA A 224 0.08 16.68 21.04
C ALA A 224 -0.43 17.13 19.66
N GLY A 225 -1.42 18.00 19.67
CA GLY A 225 -2.05 18.54 18.44
C GLY A 225 -3.11 17.66 17.81
N LEU A 226 -3.37 16.46 18.35
CA LEU A 226 -4.49 15.64 17.90
C LEU A 226 -5.81 16.13 18.53
N SER A 227 -6.87 16.16 17.72
CA SER A 227 -8.24 16.40 18.22
C SER A 227 -8.80 15.17 18.93
N TYR A 228 -8.35 13.97 18.56
CA TYR A 228 -8.69 12.70 19.18
C TYR A 228 -7.63 11.64 18.92
N PHE A 229 -7.54 10.67 19.83
CA PHE A 229 -6.69 9.47 19.69
C PHE A 229 -7.49 8.25 20.11
N ASP A 230 -7.80 7.36 19.17
CA ASP A 230 -8.62 6.18 19.38
C ASP A 230 -7.80 4.90 19.27
N LEU A 231 -8.03 3.98 20.19
CA LEU A 231 -7.50 2.62 20.17
C LEU A 231 -8.64 1.63 20.03
N VAL A 232 -8.71 0.92 18.89
CA VAL A 232 -9.82 0.01 18.57
C VAL A 232 -9.27 -1.38 18.32
N ALA A 233 -9.33 -2.25 19.32
CA ALA A 233 -8.78 -3.59 19.23
C ALA A 233 -9.55 -4.58 20.12
N ARG A 234 -9.40 -5.88 19.84
CA ARG A 234 -9.95 -6.91 20.74
C ARG A 234 -9.21 -6.93 22.08
N THR A 235 -7.90 -6.68 22.07
CA THR A 235 -7.08 -6.58 23.26
C THR A 235 -6.19 -5.36 23.16
N VAL A 236 -6.25 -4.50 24.17
CA VAL A 236 -5.35 -3.35 24.28
C VAL A 236 -4.48 -3.53 25.51
N ALA A 237 -3.17 -3.38 25.33
CA ALA A 237 -2.20 -3.37 26.40
C ALA A 237 -1.48 -2.02 26.43
N LEU A 238 -1.47 -1.41 27.58
CA LEU A 238 -0.84 -0.11 27.79
C LEU A 238 0.30 -0.28 28.79
N HIS A 239 1.54 -0.02 28.33
CA HIS A 239 2.74 0.00 29.16
C HIS A 239 3.22 1.44 29.30
N ILE A 240 2.37 2.34 29.85
CA ILE A 240 2.51 3.75 29.59
C ILE A 240 2.97 4.65 30.72
N THR A 241 3.60 5.74 30.21
CA THR A 241 3.31 7.13 30.59
C THR A 241 2.73 7.85 29.38
N LEU A 242 1.43 8.15 29.37
CA LEU A 242 0.84 9.08 28.39
C LEU A 242 1.33 10.48 28.73
N VAL A 243 2.19 11.05 27.92
CA VAL A 243 2.59 12.45 28.07
C VAL A 243 1.73 13.27 27.13
N SER A 244 0.71 13.92 27.65
CA SER A 244 0.02 15.02 26.98
C SER A 244 0.76 16.31 27.31
N SER A 245 1.28 16.99 26.30
CA SER A 245 1.98 18.27 26.50
C SER A 245 1.05 19.48 26.55
N ASP A 246 -0.26 19.30 26.39
CA ASP A 246 -1.23 20.39 26.42
C ASP A 246 -1.80 20.63 27.82
N ALA A 247 -1.19 21.59 28.51
CA ALA A 247 -1.70 22.18 29.75
C ALA A 247 -2.98 23.05 29.54
N GLY A 248 -3.61 23.01 28.37
CA GLY A 248 -4.70 23.91 28.01
C GLY A 248 -6.04 23.29 27.64
N LEU A 249 -6.09 22.01 27.28
CA LEU A 249 -7.37 21.34 27.03
C LEU A 249 -7.77 20.57 28.28
N GLY A 250 -8.84 20.97 28.92
CA GLY A 250 -9.58 20.17 29.90
C GLY A 250 -10.17 18.94 29.22
N ALA A 251 -9.31 18.07 28.70
CA ALA A 251 -9.66 16.81 28.11
C ALA A 251 -10.21 15.94 29.24
N ARG A 252 -11.52 15.75 29.25
CA ARG A 252 -12.16 14.73 30.05
C ARG A 252 -11.75 13.40 29.46
N HIS A 253 -10.62 12.86 29.91
CA HIS A 253 -10.22 11.49 29.61
C HIS A 253 -11.26 10.54 30.22
N ARG A 254 -12.29 10.21 29.47
CA ARG A 254 -13.15 9.07 29.78
C ARG A 254 -12.54 7.87 29.05
N GLY A 255 -11.68 7.18 29.75
CA GLY A 255 -11.29 5.83 29.34
C GLY A 255 -12.52 4.95 29.33
N LEU A 256 -13.14 4.73 28.18
CA LEU A 256 -14.22 3.78 28.03
C LEU A 256 -13.61 2.47 27.55
N VAL A 257 -13.35 1.53 28.43
CA VAL A 257 -13.05 0.15 28.08
C VAL A 257 -14.37 -0.52 27.78
N SER A 258 -14.78 -0.64 26.52
CA SER A 258 -15.93 -1.46 26.17
C SER A 258 -15.52 -2.94 26.12
N ALA A 259 -16.48 -3.84 26.36
CA ALA A 259 -16.27 -5.29 26.20
C ALA A 259 -15.86 -5.70 24.76
N ALA A 260 -15.94 -4.79 23.81
CA ALA A 260 -15.47 -4.94 22.44
C ALA A 260 -14.04 -4.41 22.21
N GLY A 261 -13.34 -3.91 23.24
CA GLY A 261 -11.97 -3.46 23.17
C GLY A 261 -11.76 -2.10 22.50
N HIS A 262 -12.71 -1.17 22.65
CA HIS A 262 -12.53 0.22 22.25
C HIS A 262 -12.07 1.04 23.47
N ILE A 263 -10.95 1.73 23.33
CA ILE A 263 -10.47 2.71 24.32
C ILE A 263 -10.33 4.04 23.57
N ALA A 264 -11.15 5.02 23.95
CA ALA A 264 -10.96 6.41 23.56
C ALA A 264 -10.23 7.14 24.70
N ILE A 265 -9.15 7.84 24.41
CA ILE A 265 -8.32 8.59 25.36
C ILE A 265 -8.37 10.06 25.00
#